data_533c52ec1fcceb696c2ad8a8c4e77e11
#
_entry.id   533c52ec1fcceb696c2ad8a8c4e77e11
#
_cell.length_a   1.000
_cell.length_b   1.000
_cell.length_c   1.000
_cell.angle_alpha   90.00
_cell.angle_beta   90.00
_cell.angle_gamma   90.00
#
_symmetry.space_group_name_H-M   'P 1'
#
loop_
_entity.id
_entity.type
_entity.pdbx_description
1 polymer ?
#
loop_
_entity_poly.entity_id
_entity_poly.type
_entity_poly.pdbx_seq_one_letter_code
_entity_poly.pdbx_strand_id
1 'polypeptide(L)'
;MNDSLSTRSSPNAYPNLANLLDTVRAAASAGSATHKSFRIHGSGSHDFYGEALEGELLETRGLSGIVQYEPSELVITVGAGTLLRDLEKTLAAQGQYLAFEPPVFGPDRNHSQATVGGMVASGLSGPARASVGAVRDFVLGLKFINGRGEHLTFGGQVMKNVAGYDVSRLLAGSWGTLGLITEVSLKVLPVAPAQAHLMCRLPQDQALALLHRWGGQPLPLNASCWVQDNSTPGQPEMLFVRLRGAQAAVEAAQVRMSQDVAALNSELTLQGSELAAQDWMACADQRLPFFTQAAALPDVALWRLSVPQTAPALNLPATASAPFIEWHGALRWVWAPLSDAEALRKAASQVGGQATLFKRPQQASAAMPVSVPVFTPLDKVQQRIQQALKQEFDPAGLFGPRRLNAHF
;
A
#
# COMPACT_ATOMS: atom_id res chain seq x y z
N MET A 1 -25.31 30.45 -2.05
CA MET A 1 -24.33 30.93 -3.03
C MET A 1 -23.30 29.83 -3.18
N ASN A 2 -23.47 29.03 -4.23
CA ASN A 2 -22.57 27.90 -4.53
C ASN A 2 -21.45 28.44 -5.43
N ASP A 3 -20.28 28.67 -4.85
CA ASP A 3 -19.06 28.81 -5.64
C ASP A 3 -18.55 27.40 -5.99
N SER A 4 -18.94 26.96 -7.19
CA SER A 4 -18.35 25.78 -7.82
C SER A 4 -16.88 26.11 -8.18
N LEU A 5 -15.93 25.55 -7.45
CA LEU A 5 -14.48 25.57 -7.77
C LEU A 5 -14.22 24.72 -9.03
N SER A 6 -14.84 25.06 -10.14
CA SER A 6 -14.56 24.49 -11.45
C SER A 6 -13.34 25.20 -12.04
N THR A 7 -12.15 24.79 -11.69
CA THR A 7 -10.93 25.20 -12.39
C THR A 7 -10.68 24.26 -13.57
N ARG A 8 -11.05 24.68 -14.77
CA ARG A 8 -10.64 24.03 -16.03
C ARG A 8 -9.12 24.04 -16.12
N SER A 9 -8.50 22.87 -16.24
CA SER A 9 -7.06 22.73 -16.44
C SER A 9 -6.62 23.40 -17.75
N SER A 10 -5.87 24.50 -17.64
CA SER A 10 -5.05 25.01 -18.74
C SER A 10 -3.95 24.00 -19.10
N PRO A 11 -3.50 23.92 -20.35
CA PRO A 11 -2.41 23.01 -20.77
C PRO A 11 -1.07 23.23 -20.07
N ASN A 12 -0.93 24.24 -19.21
CA ASN A 12 0.26 24.59 -18.43
C ASN A 12 0.05 24.44 -16.90
N ALA A 13 -0.73 23.45 -16.46
CA ALA A 13 -0.99 23.25 -15.02
C ALA A 13 0.26 23.03 -14.17
N TYR A 14 1.36 22.53 -14.77
CA TYR A 14 2.61 22.23 -14.09
C TYR A 14 3.80 22.88 -14.82
N PRO A 15 4.47 23.87 -14.23
CA PRO A 15 5.58 24.60 -14.89
C PRO A 15 6.75 23.71 -15.33
N ASN A 16 6.99 22.60 -14.62
CA ASN A 16 8.09 21.68 -14.93
C ASN A 16 7.70 20.50 -15.85
N LEU A 17 6.45 20.36 -16.25
CA LEU A 17 5.99 19.24 -17.09
C LEU A 17 6.69 19.20 -18.45
N ALA A 18 6.85 20.38 -19.10
CA ALA A 18 7.53 20.49 -20.38
C ALA A 18 8.99 20.00 -20.26
N ASN A 19 9.71 20.43 -19.22
CA ASN A 19 11.09 20.01 -18.98
C ASN A 19 11.22 18.50 -18.75
N LEU A 20 10.27 17.89 -18.02
CA LEU A 20 10.24 16.44 -17.80
C LEU A 20 10.03 15.69 -19.12
N LEU A 21 9.08 16.15 -19.95
CA LEU A 21 8.83 15.59 -21.27
C LEU A 21 10.05 15.66 -22.16
N ASP A 22 10.70 16.83 -22.25
CA ASP A 22 11.89 17.03 -23.09
C ASP A 22 13.07 16.20 -22.60
N THR A 23 13.24 16.06 -21.27
CA THR A 23 14.27 15.20 -20.67
C THR A 23 14.08 13.73 -21.07
N VAL A 24 12.84 13.22 -20.96
CA VAL A 24 12.55 11.83 -21.31
C VAL A 24 12.67 11.61 -22.83
N ARG A 25 12.18 12.54 -23.67
CA ARG A 25 12.32 12.47 -25.13
C ARG A 25 13.78 12.45 -25.59
N ALA A 26 14.59 13.33 -25.00
CA ALA A 26 16.01 13.37 -25.31
C ALA A 26 16.70 12.03 -24.97
N ALA A 27 16.39 11.45 -23.80
CA ALA A 27 16.93 10.16 -23.41
C ALA A 27 16.43 9.01 -24.31
N ALA A 28 15.14 9.01 -24.66
CA ALA A 28 14.56 8.01 -25.58
C ALA A 28 15.19 8.06 -26.97
N SER A 29 15.49 9.27 -27.48
CA SER A 29 16.09 9.49 -28.79
C SER A 29 17.58 9.14 -28.84
N ALA A 30 18.28 9.23 -27.72
CA ALA A 30 19.73 8.93 -27.63
C ALA A 30 20.03 7.41 -27.78
N GLY A 31 19.02 6.57 -27.61
CA GLY A 31 19.11 5.11 -27.75
C GLY A 31 20.04 4.47 -26.72
N SER A 32 20.40 3.20 -26.95
CA SER A 32 21.25 2.41 -26.04
C SER A 32 22.71 2.92 -25.92
N ALA A 33 23.13 3.86 -26.77
CA ALA A 33 24.50 4.37 -26.77
C ALA A 33 24.89 5.13 -25.49
N THR A 34 23.93 5.74 -24.78
CA THR A 34 24.20 6.53 -23.58
C THR A 34 23.74 5.86 -22.29
N HIS A 35 23.03 4.74 -22.33
CA HIS A 35 22.45 4.00 -21.18
C HIS A 35 21.86 4.90 -20.09
N LYS A 36 21.24 6.03 -20.48
CA LYS A 36 20.65 6.95 -19.53
C LYS A 36 19.38 6.35 -18.95
N SER A 37 19.32 6.23 -17.64
CA SER A 37 18.14 5.75 -16.92
C SER A 37 17.75 6.73 -15.83
N PHE A 38 16.47 6.67 -15.41
CA PHE A 38 15.90 7.58 -14.42
C PHE A 38 15.35 6.85 -13.22
N ARG A 39 15.60 7.43 -12.05
CA ARG A 39 14.93 7.15 -10.82
C ARG A 39 13.89 8.25 -10.56
N ILE A 40 12.60 7.90 -10.69
CA ILE A 40 11.51 8.83 -10.41
C ILE A 40 11.50 9.12 -8.90
N HIS A 41 11.52 10.40 -8.54
CA HIS A 41 11.64 10.82 -7.15
C HIS A 41 10.55 11.83 -6.78
N GLY A 42 9.71 11.48 -5.79
CA GLY A 42 8.80 12.39 -5.10
C GLY A 42 9.41 12.88 -3.80
N SER A 43 9.49 12.02 -2.80
CA SER A 43 10.10 12.29 -1.50
C SER A 43 11.08 11.21 -1.05
N GLY A 44 11.19 10.11 -1.76
CA GLY A 44 12.00 8.97 -1.37
C GLY A 44 11.47 8.16 -0.19
N SER A 45 10.26 8.45 0.30
CA SER A 45 9.69 7.77 1.48
C SER A 45 9.54 6.25 1.34
N HIS A 46 9.56 5.74 0.11
CA HIS A 46 9.47 4.31 -0.21
C HIS A 46 10.79 3.73 -0.76
N ASP A 47 11.89 4.46 -0.72
CA ASP A 47 13.17 4.05 -1.30
C ASP A 47 13.74 2.79 -0.63
N PHE A 48 13.41 2.56 0.64
CA PHE A 48 13.82 1.39 1.41
C PHE A 48 13.25 0.06 0.89
N TYR A 49 12.15 0.08 0.13
CA TYR A 49 11.45 -1.12 -0.36
C TYR A 49 11.63 -1.29 -1.87
N GLY A 50 11.97 -2.45 -2.32
CA GLY A 50 12.29 -2.81 -3.71
C GLY A 50 13.76 -3.18 -3.88
N GLU A 51 14.14 -3.55 -5.10
CA GLU A 51 15.52 -3.87 -5.44
C GLU A 51 16.38 -2.59 -5.56
N ALA A 52 17.36 -2.56 -6.44
CA ALA A 52 18.26 -1.42 -6.58
C ALA A 52 17.57 -0.10 -6.93
N LEU A 53 18.13 1.00 -6.43
CA LEU A 53 17.78 2.36 -6.81
C LEU A 53 18.85 2.88 -7.79
N GLU A 54 18.57 2.84 -9.07
CA GLU A 54 19.50 3.21 -10.13
C GLU A 54 18.94 4.31 -11.03
N GLY A 55 19.84 5.06 -11.66
CA GLY A 55 19.51 6.14 -12.59
C GLY A 55 19.58 7.54 -11.99
N GLU A 56 19.56 8.54 -12.87
CA GLU A 56 19.52 9.96 -12.51
C GLU A 56 18.16 10.29 -11.88
N LEU A 57 18.17 11.22 -10.92
CA LEU A 57 16.93 11.66 -10.27
C LEU A 57 16.05 12.43 -11.24
N LEU A 58 14.79 12.02 -11.34
CA LEU A 58 13.74 12.71 -12.06
C LEU A 58 12.70 13.22 -11.06
N GLU A 59 12.82 14.49 -10.68
CA GLU A 59 12.03 15.12 -9.62
C GLU A 59 10.59 15.40 -10.05
N THR A 60 9.62 14.94 -9.26
CA THR A 60 8.19 15.07 -9.56
C THR A 60 7.44 16.02 -8.63
N ARG A 61 8.07 16.54 -7.58
CA ARG A 61 7.41 17.42 -6.59
C ARG A 61 6.80 18.70 -7.20
N GLY A 62 7.36 19.19 -8.30
CA GLY A 62 6.79 20.32 -9.03
C GLY A 62 5.46 20.02 -9.74
N LEU A 63 5.06 18.75 -9.86
CA LEU A 63 3.75 18.35 -10.39
C LEU A 63 2.71 18.35 -9.27
N SER A 64 2.52 19.46 -8.56
CA SER A 64 1.70 19.52 -7.36
C SER A 64 0.46 20.41 -7.53
N GLY A 65 -0.58 20.12 -6.76
CA GLY A 65 -1.82 20.91 -6.69
C GLY A 65 -3.06 20.06 -6.98
N ILE A 66 -4.19 20.57 -6.52
CA ILE A 66 -5.50 20.01 -6.82
C ILE A 66 -5.95 20.56 -8.18
N VAL A 67 -6.19 19.67 -9.13
CA VAL A 67 -6.66 20.02 -10.49
C VAL A 67 -8.16 20.19 -10.50
N GLN A 68 -8.86 19.27 -9.85
CA GLN A 68 -10.32 19.29 -9.74
C GLN A 68 -10.74 18.50 -8.51
N TYR A 69 -11.79 18.97 -7.84
CA TYR A 69 -12.42 18.26 -6.74
C TYR A 69 -13.93 18.44 -6.77
N GLU A 70 -14.65 17.34 -6.90
CA GLU A 70 -16.10 17.27 -6.89
C GLU A 70 -16.56 16.42 -5.70
N PRO A 71 -16.76 17.02 -4.52
CA PRO A 71 -17.11 16.27 -3.31
C PRO A 71 -18.42 15.47 -3.46
N SER A 72 -19.40 15.98 -4.18
CA SER A 72 -20.68 15.29 -4.43
C SER A 72 -20.53 14.03 -5.28
N GLU A 73 -19.54 14.01 -6.18
CA GLU A 73 -19.22 12.89 -7.06
C GLU A 73 -18.18 11.94 -6.45
N LEU A 74 -17.65 12.28 -5.28
CA LEU A 74 -16.61 11.51 -4.57
C LEU A 74 -15.34 11.31 -5.42
N VAL A 75 -14.95 12.33 -6.17
CA VAL A 75 -13.78 12.28 -7.08
C VAL A 75 -12.90 13.50 -6.88
N ILE A 76 -11.60 13.25 -6.77
CA ILE A 76 -10.57 14.29 -6.74
C ILE A 76 -9.48 13.98 -7.76
N THR A 77 -9.02 14.99 -8.50
CA THR A 77 -7.89 14.91 -9.44
C THR A 77 -6.79 15.82 -8.94
N VAL A 78 -5.58 15.24 -8.78
CA VAL A 78 -4.43 15.93 -8.22
C VAL A 78 -3.16 15.63 -9.00
N GLY A 79 -2.21 16.56 -8.99
CA GLY A 79 -0.87 16.34 -9.50
C GLY A 79 -0.11 15.30 -8.67
N ALA A 80 0.72 14.50 -9.31
CA ALA A 80 1.45 13.40 -8.67
C ALA A 80 2.42 13.86 -7.57
N GLY A 81 2.95 15.09 -7.66
CA GLY A 81 3.83 15.71 -6.66
C GLY A 81 3.10 16.31 -5.45
N THR A 82 1.76 16.31 -5.44
CA THR A 82 0.96 16.80 -4.30
C THR A 82 1.30 16.00 -3.05
N LEU A 83 1.52 16.69 -1.92
CA LEU A 83 1.76 16.02 -0.65
C LEU A 83 0.50 15.28 -0.20
N LEU A 84 0.69 14.04 0.24
CA LEU A 84 -0.42 13.19 0.68
C LEU A 84 -1.18 13.83 1.87
N ARG A 85 -0.45 14.44 2.80
CA ARG A 85 -1.05 15.15 3.95
C ARG A 85 -1.95 16.32 3.52
N ASP A 86 -1.59 17.05 2.45
CA ASP A 86 -2.38 18.19 1.97
C ASP A 86 -3.66 17.69 1.26
N LEU A 87 -3.56 16.58 0.53
CA LEU A 87 -4.72 15.88 -0.02
C LEU A 87 -5.65 15.41 1.12
N GLU A 88 -5.13 14.70 2.12
CA GLU A 88 -5.91 14.20 3.26
C GLU A 88 -6.60 15.33 4.03
N LYS A 89 -5.91 16.45 4.25
CA LYS A 89 -6.48 17.65 4.89
C LYS A 89 -7.63 18.23 4.06
N THR A 90 -7.49 18.29 2.74
CA THR A 90 -8.55 18.78 1.83
C THR A 90 -9.77 17.87 1.88
N LEU A 91 -9.57 16.56 1.84
CA LEU A 91 -10.67 15.59 1.93
C LEU A 91 -11.38 15.65 3.28
N ALA A 92 -10.63 15.72 4.37
CA ALA A 92 -11.18 15.81 5.73
C ALA A 92 -12.07 17.03 5.93
N ALA A 93 -11.75 18.18 5.31
CA ALA A 93 -12.58 19.38 5.33
C ALA A 93 -13.96 19.18 4.70
N GLN A 94 -14.13 18.13 3.88
CA GLN A 94 -15.40 17.74 3.26
C GLN A 94 -15.98 16.45 3.87
N GLY A 95 -15.46 15.99 5.04
CA GLY A 95 -15.89 14.76 5.66
C GLY A 95 -15.59 13.50 4.83
N GLN A 96 -14.54 13.55 4.00
CA GLN A 96 -14.13 12.47 3.11
C GLN A 96 -12.71 11.99 3.44
N TYR A 97 -12.34 10.82 2.95
CA TYR A 97 -11.02 10.23 3.21
C TYR A 97 -10.61 9.21 2.13
N LEU A 98 -9.33 8.84 2.15
CA LEU A 98 -8.76 7.75 1.35
C LEU A 98 -9.02 6.43 2.08
N ALA A 99 -10.04 5.68 1.66
CA ALA A 99 -10.52 4.51 2.40
C ALA A 99 -9.51 3.35 2.45
N PHE A 100 -8.61 3.25 1.49
CA PHE A 100 -7.54 2.26 1.45
C PHE A 100 -6.38 2.55 2.43
N GLU A 101 -6.43 3.67 3.16
CA GLU A 101 -5.52 4.04 4.24
C GLU A 101 -4.04 3.90 3.84
N PRO A 102 -3.53 4.72 2.92
CA PRO A 102 -2.16 4.59 2.43
C PRO A 102 -1.15 4.75 3.58
N PRO A 103 -0.15 3.86 3.70
CA PRO A 103 0.89 4.00 4.71
C PRO A 103 1.76 5.23 4.43
N VAL A 104 2.17 5.89 5.51
CA VAL A 104 3.11 7.01 5.49
C VAL A 104 4.33 6.62 6.33
N PHE A 105 5.42 6.34 5.64
CA PHE A 105 6.68 5.99 6.30
C PHE A 105 7.46 7.25 6.68
N GLY A 106 7.97 7.25 7.89
CA GLY A 106 8.70 8.37 8.48
C GLY A 106 8.30 8.61 9.94
N PRO A 107 8.92 9.58 10.60
CA PRO A 107 8.71 9.80 12.04
C PRO A 107 7.31 10.32 12.37
N ASP A 108 6.70 11.08 11.47
CA ASP A 108 5.39 11.71 11.68
C ASP A 108 4.64 11.91 10.37
N ARG A 109 3.34 11.55 10.37
CA ARG A 109 2.44 11.73 9.23
C ARG A 109 2.24 13.22 8.87
N ASN A 110 2.13 14.08 9.86
CA ASN A 110 1.87 15.52 9.67
C ASN A 110 3.04 16.26 9.01
N HIS A 111 4.27 15.78 9.22
CA HIS A 111 5.48 16.35 8.63
C HIS A 111 6.00 15.53 7.43
N SER A 112 5.28 14.48 7.05
CA SER A 112 5.66 13.62 5.94
C SER A 112 5.71 14.39 4.62
N GLN A 113 6.69 14.04 3.79
CA GLN A 113 6.84 14.54 2.43
C GLN A 113 6.31 13.54 1.38
N ALA A 114 5.61 12.48 1.81
CA ALA A 114 5.01 11.49 0.91
C ALA A 114 4.10 12.17 -0.13
N THR A 115 4.23 11.76 -1.39
CA THR A 115 3.48 12.32 -2.53
C THR A 115 2.41 11.36 -3.01
N VAL A 116 1.36 11.90 -3.63
CA VAL A 116 0.28 11.10 -4.24
C VAL A 116 0.82 10.17 -5.32
N GLY A 117 1.74 10.63 -6.17
CA GLY A 117 2.37 9.80 -7.20
C GLY A 117 3.16 8.62 -6.59
N GLY A 118 3.91 8.86 -5.50
CA GLY A 118 4.60 7.80 -4.76
C GLY A 118 3.66 6.81 -4.10
N MET A 119 2.55 7.26 -3.53
CA MET A 119 1.49 6.44 -2.98
C MET A 119 0.89 5.50 -4.04
N VAL A 120 0.51 6.04 -5.20
CA VAL A 120 -0.06 5.24 -6.30
C VAL A 120 0.99 4.30 -6.88
N ALA A 121 2.20 4.78 -7.15
CA ALA A 121 3.28 3.97 -7.71
C ALA A 121 3.67 2.79 -6.80
N SER A 122 3.66 2.96 -5.48
CA SER A 122 3.93 1.87 -4.53
C SER A 122 2.77 0.89 -4.40
N GLY A 123 1.53 1.35 -4.56
CA GLY A 123 0.32 0.54 -4.44
C GLY A 123 0.07 -0.04 -3.05
N LEU A 124 0.80 0.46 -2.04
CA LEU A 124 0.66 0.00 -0.65
C LEU A 124 -0.63 0.53 -0.04
N SER A 125 -1.27 -0.30 0.76
CA SER A 125 -2.56 -0.02 1.41
C SER A 125 -2.53 -0.45 2.86
N GLY A 126 -3.26 0.25 3.71
CA GLY A 126 -3.32 0.02 5.14
C GLY A 126 -4.34 -1.07 5.56
N PRO A 127 -4.73 -1.08 6.84
CA PRO A 127 -5.51 -2.15 7.46
C PRO A 127 -6.89 -2.42 6.83
N ALA A 128 -7.54 -1.38 6.27
CA ALA A 128 -8.87 -1.51 5.69
C ALA A 128 -8.90 -2.22 4.31
N ARG A 129 -7.74 -2.48 3.69
CA ARG A 129 -7.65 -2.98 2.31
C ARG A 129 -8.51 -4.20 2.03
N ALA A 130 -8.59 -5.15 2.97
CA ALA A 130 -9.35 -6.39 2.77
C ALA A 130 -10.86 -6.13 2.62
N SER A 131 -11.37 -5.06 3.22
CA SER A 131 -12.79 -4.69 3.19
C SER A 131 -13.13 -3.69 2.09
N VAL A 132 -12.24 -2.72 1.79
CA VAL A 132 -12.55 -1.61 0.91
C VAL A 132 -11.88 -1.71 -0.47
N GLY A 133 -10.85 -2.52 -0.61
CA GLY A 133 -10.01 -2.60 -1.81
C GLY A 133 -8.65 -1.92 -1.64
N ALA A 134 -7.79 -2.09 -2.63
CA ALA A 134 -6.43 -1.53 -2.68
C ALA A 134 -6.42 -0.15 -3.37
N VAL A 135 -5.28 0.55 -3.33
CA VAL A 135 -5.05 1.81 -4.06
C VAL A 135 -5.59 1.75 -5.49
N ARG A 136 -5.24 0.69 -6.24
CA ARG A 136 -5.65 0.52 -7.64
C ARG A 136 -7.17 0.51 -7.85
N ASP A 137 -7.95 0.12 -6.84
CA ASP A 137 -9.41 0.07 -6.92
C ASP A 137 -10.05 1.44 -6.73
N PHE A 138 -9.25 2.42 -6.32
CA PHE A 138 -9.63 3.83 -6.15
C PHE A 138 -9.05 4.74 -7.24
N VAL A 139 -8.13 4.27 -8.08
CA VAL A 139 -7.62 5.03 -9.23
C VAL A 139 -8.63 4.93 -10.36
N LEU A 140 -9.28 6.05 -10.69
CA LEU A 140 -10.25 6.17 -11.77
C LEU A 140 -9.58 6.51 -13.11
N GLY A 141 -8.51 7.27 -13.06
CA GLY A 141 -7.73 7.66 -14.23
C GLY A 141 -6.39 8.26 -13.82
N LEU A 142 -5.48 8.34 -14.78
CA LEU A 142 -4.20 9.00 -14.59
C LEU A 142 -3.63 9.53 -15.91
N LYS A 143 -2.70 10.49 -15.76
CA LYS A 143 -1.79 10.92 -16.82
C LYS A 143 -0.37 10.50 -16.46
N PHE A 144 0.41 10.12 -17.45
CA PHE A 144 1.80 9.73 -17.22
C PHE A 144 2.65 9.94 -18.48
N ILE A 145 3.96 10.04 -18.28
CA ILE A 145 4.97 10.08 -19.35
C ILE A 145 5.54 8.66 -19.49
N ASN A 146 5.42 8.07 -20.68
CA ASN A 146 6.00 6.77 -20.99
C ASN A 146 7.48 6.87 -21.41
N GLY A 147 8.15 5.74 -21.65
CA GLY A 147 9.56 5.69 -22.09
C GLY A 147 9.82 6.20 -23.50
N ARG A 148 8.78 6.57 -24.28
CA ARG A 148 8.90 7.27 -25.57
C ARG A 148 8.79 8.79 -25.43
N GLY A 149 8.59 9.32 -24.19
CA GLY A 149 8.34 10.72 -23.93
C GLY A 149 6.96 11.21 -24.38
N GLU A 150 6.00 10.30 -24.49
CA GLU A 150 4.61 10.61 -24.78
C GLU A 150 3.84 10.85 -23.49
N HIS A 151 3.06 11.94 -23.43
CA HIS A 151 2.18 12.22 -22.29
C HIS A 151 0.80 11.64 -22.55
N LEU A 152 0.51 10.53 -21.93
CA LEU A 152 -0.68 9.71 -22.16
C LEU A 152 -1.70 9.88 -21.05
N THR A 153 -2.98 9.76 -21.39
CA THR A 153 -4.12 9.80 -20.46
C THR A 153 -4.91 8.50 -20.57
N PHE A 154 -5.14 7.85 -19.43
CA PHE A 154 -5.96 6.65 -19.35
C PHE A 154 -7.00 6.78 -18.24
N GLY A 155 -8.19 6.19 -18.47
CA GLY A 155 -9.32 6.34 -17.58
C GLY A 155 -9.92 7.75 -17.65
N GLY A 156 -10.61 8.14 -16.59
CA GLY A 156 -11.30 9.45 -16.51
C GLY A 156 -11.67 9.80 -15.07
N GLN A 157 -12.68 10.63 -14.94
CA GLN A 157 -13.24 11.05 -13.64
C GLN A 157 -14.55 10.31 -13.30
N VAL A 158 -14.95 9.35 -14.15
CA VAL A 158 -16.21 8.62 -13.97
C VAL A 158 -15.96 7.24 -13.38
N MET A 159 -16.86 6.82 -12.49
CA MET A 159 -16.75 5.55 -11.79
C MET A 159 -16.86 4.31 -12.71
N LYS A 160 -17.39 4.47 -13.92
CA LYS A 160 -17.53 3.38 -14.90
C LYS A 160 -16.81 3.75 -16.19
N ASN A 161 -15.58 3.27 -16.34
CA ASN A 161 -14.90 3.27 -17.63
C ASN A 161 -15.45 2.12 -18.47
N VAL A 162 -16.04 2.43 -19.62
CA VAL A 162 -16.69 1.43 -20.52
C VAL A 162 -15.90 1.19 -21.80
N ALA A 163 -14.80 1.92 -22.03
CA ALA A 163 -14.01 1.82 -23.25
C ALA A 163 -12.50 1.85 -22.95
N GLY A 164 -11.75 0.99 -23.62
CA GLY A 164 -10.29 0.94 -23.55
C GLY A 164 -9.73 0.05 -22.43
N TYR A 165 -8.40 -0.10 -22.45
CA TYR A 165 -7.67 -0.88 -21.47
C TYR A 165 -7.54 -0.11 -20.14
N ASP A 166 -7.60 -0.83 -19.03
CA ASP A 166 -7.44 -0.25 -17.70
C ASP A 166 -5.94 -0.10 -17.32
N VAL A 167 -5.26 0.78 -18.04
CA VAL A 167 -3.85 1.08 -17.80
C VAL A 167 -3.67 1.84 -16.48
N SER A 168 -4.69 2.58 -16.02
CA SER A 168 -4.65 3.32 -14.77
C SER A 168 -4.35 2.39 -13.57
N ARG A 169 -5.02 1.25 -13.52
CA ARG A 169 -4.80 0.25 -12.46
C ARG A 169 -3.48 -0.52 -12.62
N LEU A 170 -2.97 -0.64 -13.85
CA LEU A 170 -1.67 -1.26 -14.10
C LEU A 170 -0.53 -0.43 -13.53
N LEU A 171 -0.62 0.92 -13.63
CA LEU A 171 0.41 1.81 -13.10
C LEU A 171 0.39 1.91 -11.56
N ALA A 172 -0.73 1.60 -10.91
CA ALA A 172 -0.79 1.48 -9.46
C ALA A 172 -0.03 0.23 -9.00
N GLY A 173 1.06 0.44 -8.27
CA GLY A 173 1.98 -0.62 -7.84
C GLY A 173 3.09 -0.95 -8.83
N SER A 174 3.27 -0.16 -9.89
CA SER A 174 4.34 -0.33 -10.88
C SER A 174 5.72 0.16 -10.41
N TRP A 175 5.80 0.83 -9.27
CA TRP A 175 7.05 1.41 -8.73
C TRP A 175 7.76 2.39 -9.69
N GLY A 176 6.99 2.99 -10.60
CA GLY A 176 7.53 3.90 -11.61
C GLY A 176 8.33 3.23 -12.72
N THR A 177 8.29 1.90 -12.83
CA THR A 177 9.07 1.14 -13.84
C THR A 177 8.47 1.19 -15.24
N LEU A 178 7.21 1.57 -15.37
CA LEU A 178 6.49 1.68 -16.65
C LEU A 178 6.35 3.13 -17.14
N GLY A 179 6.67 4.11 -16.31
CA GLY A 179 6.57 5.52 -16.66
C GLY A 179 6.38 6.43 -15.44
N LEU A 180 6.46 7.73 -15.68
CA LEU A 180 6.33 8.79 -14.68
C LEU A 180 4.88 9.26 -14.60
N ILE A 181 4.19 8.97 -13.50
CA ILE A 181 2.82 9.47 -13.22
C ILE A 181 2.88 10.99 -13.01
N THR A 182 2.03 11.74 -13.70
CA THR A 182 1.98 13.21 -13.63
C THR A 182 0.72 13.72 -12.92
N GLU A 183 -0.40 13.01 -13.07
CA GLU A 183 -1.70 13.38 -12.51
C GLU A 183 -2.51 12.12 -12.19
N VAL A 184 -3.33 12.15 -11.14
CA VAL A 184 -4.16 11.02 -10.72
C VAL A 184 -5.57 11.51 -10.38
N SER A 185 -6.58 10.82 -10.88
CA SER A 185 -7.98 10.94 -10.46
C SER A 185 -8.32 9.80 -9.50
N LEU A 186 -8.72 10.14 -8.28
CA LEU A 186 -8.99 9.20 -7.20
C LEU A 186 -10.46 9.24 -6.80
N LYS A 187 -11.05 8.07 -6.62
CA LYS A 187 -12.29 7.91 -5.88
C LYS A 187 -11.98 8.11 -4.38
N VAL A 188 -12.86 8.84 -3.70
CA VAL A 188 -12.82 9.02 -2.26
C VAL A 188 -14.09 8.50 -1.63
N LEU A 189 -14.13 8.31 -0.31
CA LEU A 189 -15.34 7.90 0.40
C LEU A 189 -15.67 8.89 1.51
N PRO A 190 -16.98 9.06 1.83
CA PRO A 190 -17.38 9.80 3.02
C PRO A 190 -16.98 9.03 4.28
N VAL A 191 -16.69 9.76 5.35
CA VAL A 191 -16.47 9.15 6.68
C VAL A 191 -17.74 8.43 7.11
N ALA A 192 -17.57 7.19 7.58
CA ALA A 192 -18.70 6.38 8.02
C ALA A 192 -19.41 7.03 9.24
N PRO A 193 -20.75 6.98 9.30
CA PRO A 193 -21.53 7.61 10.39
C PRO A 193 -21.28 6.95 11.76
N ALA A 194 -20.88 5.69 11.78
CA ALA A 194 -20.54 4.99 13.01
C ALA A 194 -19.31 4.11 12.85
N GLN A 195 -18.56 3.97 13.94
CA GLN A 195 -17.46 3.03 14.08
C GLN A 195 -17.41 2.46 15.50
N ALA A 196 -16.88 1.24 15.61
CA ALA A 196 -16.58 0.60 16.89
C ALA A 196 -15.22 -0.11 16.81
N HIS A 197 -14.52 -0.12 17.93
CA HIS A 197 -13.23 -0.77 18.08
C HIS A 197 -13.36 -1.86 19.14
N LEU A 198 -13.11 -3.08 18.74
CA LEU A 198 -13.32 -4.28 19.55
C LEU A 198 -11.97 -4.97 19.74
N MET A 199 -11.78 -5.56 20.92
CA MET A 199 -10.61 -6.38 21.21
C MET A 199 -10.98 -7.60 22.06
N CYS A 200 -10.27 -8.70 21.85
CA CYS A 200 -10.41 -9.91 22.67
C CYS A 200 -9.11 -10.71 22.69
N ARG A 201 -8.95 -11.55 23.72
CA ARG A 201 -7.82 -12.49 23.81
C ARG A 201 -8.21 -13.77 23.08
N LEU A 202 -7.48 -14.11 22.01
CA LEU A 202 -7.70 -15.33 21.25
C LEU A 202 -6.39 -15.88 20.68
N PRO A 203 -6.16 -17.19 20.78
CA PRO A 203 -5.10 -17.86 20.04
C PRO A 203 -5.23 -17.61 18.54
N GLN A 204 -4.12 -17.63 17.84
CA GLN A 204 -4.03 -17.32 16.41
C GLN A 204 -5.01 -18.12 15.55
N ASP A 205 -5.11 -19.40 15.78
CA ASP A 205 -5.98 -20.31 15.02
C ASP A 205 -7.46 -19.98 15.20
N GLN A 206 -7.88 -19.67 16.44
CA GLN A 206 -9.24 -19.26 16.74
C GLN A 206 -9.57 -17.90 16.16
N ALA A 207 -8.62 -16.95 16.25
CA ALA A 207 -8.78 -15.63 15.65
C ALA A 207 -8.93 -15.70 14.12
N LEU A 208 -8.11 -16.50 13.43
CA LEU A 208 -8.22 -16.72 11.98
C LEU A 208 -9.56 -17.38 11.61
N ALA A 209 -10.00 -18.38 12.37
CA ALA A 209 -11.29 -19.05 12.14
C ALA A 209 -12.49 -18.08 12.28
N LEU A 210 -12.44 -17.18 13.28
CA LEU A 210 -13.46 -16.13 13.44
C LEU A 210 -13.42 -15.12 12.30
N LEU A 211 -12.25 -14.60 11.94
CA LEU A 211 -12.09 -13.65 10.84
C LEU A 211 -12.60 -14.22 9.53
N HIS A 212 -12.30 -15.49 9.26
CA HIS A 212 -12.84 -16.20 8.09
C HIS A 212 -14.37 -16.29 8.12
N ARG A 213 -14.94 -16.67 9.27
CA ARG A 213 -16.40 -16.73 9.45
C ARG A 213 -17.06 -15.38 9.25
N TRP A 214 -16.53 -14.34 9.88
CA TRP A 214 -17.05 -12.97 9.80
C TRP A 214 -16.93 -12.38 8.40
N GLY A 215 -15.84 -12.68 7.69
CA GLY A 215 -15.65 -12.23 6.29
C GLY A 215 -16.67 -12.81 5.32
N GLY A 216 -17.30 -13.95 5.65
CA GLY A 216 -18.41 -14.55 4.89
C GLY A 216 -19.80 -14.04 5.29
N GLN A 217 -19.91 -13.08 6.21
CA GLN A 217 -21.18 -12.55 6.72
C GLN A 217 -21.31 -11.05 6.36
N PRO A 218 -22.53 -10.51 6.27
CA PRO A 218 -22.77 -9.09 5.97
C PRO A 218 -22.50 -8.19 7.21
N LEU A 219 -21.34 -8.33 7.80
CA LEU A 219 -20.89 -7.49 8.91
C LEU A 219 -20.16 -6.26 8.39
N PRO A 220 -20.26 -5.09 9.05
CA PRO A 220 -19.53 -3.88 8.69
C PRO A 220 -18.05 -3.97 9.14
N LEU A 221 -17.42 -5.12 8.89
CA LEU A 221 -16.03 -5.40 9.21
C LEU A 221 -15.14 -4.55 8.30
N ASN A 222 -14.36 -3.67 8.89
CA ASN A 222 -13.53 -2.72 8.16
C ASN A 222 -12.04 -3.06 8.21
N ALA A 223 -11.51 -3.40 9.38
CA ALA A 223 -10.13 -3.80 9.56
C ALA A 223 -9.99 -4.81 10.69
N SER A 224 -8.94 -5.59 10.66
CA SER A 224 -8.56 -6.49 11.76
C SER A 224 -7.05 -6.57 11.90
N CYS A 225 -6.60 -6.81 13.12
CA CYS A 225 -5.21 -7.07 13.46
C CYS A 225 -5.16 -8.13 14.54
N TRP A 226 -4.35 -9.18 14.35
CA TRP A 226 -3.99 -10.11 15.41
C TRP A 226 -2.49 -10.05 15.67
N VAL A 227 -2.12 -10.05 16.94
CA VAL A 227 -0.73 -9.95 17.38
C VAL A 227 -0.52 -10.59 18.74
N GLN A 228 0.68 -11.12 18.99
CA GLN A 228 1.17 -11.34 20.34
C GLN A 228 1.62 -9.98 20.89
N ASP A 229 0.83 -9.44 21.83
CA ASP A 229 1.03 -8.06 22.32
C ASP A 229 2.21 -7.99 23.30
N ASN A 230 3.37 -7.65 22.79
CA ASN A 230 4.60 -7.49 23.56
C ASN A 230 4.64 -6.22 24.43
N SER A 231 3.66 -5.32 24.29
CA SER A 231 3.54 -4.11 25.11
C SER A 231 2.85 -4.36 26.45
N THR A 232 2.16 -5.50 26.57
CA THR A 232 1.42 -5.90 27.78
C THR A 232 2.15 -7.03 28.51
N PRO A 233 2.25 -6.99 29.87
CA PRO A 233 2.79 -8.09 30.66
C PRO A 233 2.09 -9.42 30.36
N GLY A 234 2.89 -10.49 30.18
CA GLY A 234 2.39 -11.82 29.81
C GLY A 234 2.18 -12.01 28.30
N GLN A 235 2.43 -10.99 27.51
CA GLN A 235 2.39 -11.04 26.03
C GLN A 235 1.16 -11.77 25.47
N PRO A 236 -0.06 -11.31 25.82
CA PRO A 236 -1.28 -11.99 25.38
C PRO A 236 -1.43 -11.98 23.87
N GLU A 237 -2.05 -13.02 23.35
CA GLU A 237 -2.51 -13.09 21.96
C GLU A 237 -3.81 -12.31 21.81
N MET A 238 -3.78 -11.23 21.02
CA MET A 238 -4.87 -10.26 20.93
C MET A 238 -5.40 -10.15 19.51
N LEU A 239 -6.72 -10.20 19.37
CA LEU A 239 -7.44 -9.83 18.16
C LEU A 239 -8.08 -8.47 18.34
N PHE A 240 -7.75 -7.53 17.46
CA PHE A 240 -8.36 -6.21 17.33
C PHE A 240 -9.21 -6.15 16.07
N VAL A 241 -10.40 -5.57 16.18
CA VAL A 241 -11.34 -5.44 15.07
C VAL A 241 -11.93 -4.06 15.02
N ARG A 242 -11.98 -3.48 13.84
CA ARG A 242 -12.65 -2.20 13.58
C ARG A 242 -13.88 -2.43 12.72
N LEU A 243 -15.03 -1.96 13.21
CA LEU A 243 -16.28 -1.89 12.48
C LEU A 243 -16.51 -0.46 11.98
N ARG A 244 -16.99 -0.29 10.75
CA ARG A 244 -17.39 1.01 10.18
C ARG A 244 -18.62 0.84 9.29
N GLY A 245 -19.64 1.67 9.51
CA GLY A 245 -20.86 1.59 8.68
C GLY A 245 -22.02 2.40 9.27
N ALA A 246 -23.25 1.99 8.92
CA ALA A 246 -24.45 2.53 9.54
C ALA A 246 -24.52 2.18 11.02
N GLN A 247 -25.05 3.06 11.85
CA GLN A 247 -25.13 2.90 13.32
C GLN A 247 -25.74 1.54 13.72
N ALA A 248 -26.93 1.25 13.19
CA ALA A 248 -27.63 0.00 13.52
C ALA A 248 -26.83 -1.27 13.08
N ALA A 249 -26.09 -1.19 11.96
CA ALA A 249 -25.26 -2.31 11.50
C ALA A 249 -24.05 -2.53 12.43
N VAL A 250 -23.41 -1.45 12.90
CA VAL A 250 -22.31 -1.52 13.84
C VAL A 250 -22.77 -2.09 15.18
N GLU A 251 -23.90 -1.64 15.71
CA GLU A 251 -24.46 -2.12 16.98
C GLU A 251 -24.86 -3.62 16.90
N ALA A 252 -25.55 -4.03 15.84
CA ALA A 252 -25.92 -5.43 15.62
C ALA A 252 -24.67 -6.33 15.48
N ALA A 253 -23.63 -5.85 14.79
CA ALA A 253 -22.39 -6.59 14.65
C ALA A 253 -21.67 -6.78 15.99
N GLN A 254 -21.63 -5.76 16.86
CA GLN A 254 -21.05 -5.88 18.21
C GLN A 254 -21.73 -7.00 19.01
N VAL A 255 -23.07 -7.04 19.02
CA VAL A 255 -23.83 -8.09 19.73
C VAL A 255 -23.48 -9.47 19.17
N ARG A 256 -23.52 -9.63 17.84
CA ARG A 256 -23.23 -10.89 17.19
C ARG A 256 -21.79 -11.36 17.46
N MET A 257 -20.81 -10.48 17.32
CA MET A 257 -19.40 -10.82 17.52
C MET A 257 -19.09 -11.14 18.98
N SER A 258 -19.76 -10.46 19.94
CA SER A 258 -19.66 -10.81 21.36
C SER A 258 -20.15 -12.24 21.63
N GLN A 259 -21.24 -12.68 21.02
CA GLN A 259 -21.73 -14.05 21.15
C GLN A 259 -20.74 -15.07 20.58
N ASP A 260 -20.17 -14.78 19.39
CA ASP A 260 -19.21 -15.65 18.74
C ASP A 260 -17.91 -15.79 19.56
N VAL A 261 -17.44 -14.72 20.20
CA VAL A 261 -16.24 -14.71 21.06
C VAL A 261 -16.53 -15.41 22.40
N ALA A 262 -17.71 -15.18 22.99
CA ALA A 262 -18.11 -15.84 24.24
C ALA A 262 -18.19 -17.37 24.08
N ALA A 263 -18.59 -17.87 22.91
CA ALA A 263 -18.60 -19.30 22.59
C ALA A 263 -17.19 -19.93 22.59
N LEU A 264 -16.13 -19.11 22.55
CA LEU A 264 -14.73 -19.54 22.65
C LEU A 264 -14.11 -19.30 24.05
N ASN A 265 -14.97 -19.08 25.06
CA ASN A 265 -14.56 -18.74 26.43
C ASN A 265 -13.68 -17.49 26.54
N SER A 266 -13.88 -16.51 25.66
CA SER A 266 -13.24 -15.21 25.70
C SER A 266 -14.26 -14.08 25.78
N GLU A 267 -13.82 -12.88 26.11
CA GLU A 267 -14.65 -11.68 26.23
C GLU A 267 -14.26 -10.67 25.16
N LEU A 268 -15.28 -10.14 24.47
CA LEU A 268 -15.11 -9.04 23.53
C LEU A 268 -15.33 -7.72 24.26
N THR A 269 -14.31 -6.86 24.27
CA THR A 269 -14.34 -5.55 24.95
C THR A 269 -14.25 -4.41 23.93
N LEU A 270 -14.85 -3.27 24.30
CA LEU A 270 -14.75 -2.04 23.53
C LEU A 270 -13.47 -1.28 23.91
N GLN A 271 -12.74 -0.82 22.90
CA GLN A 271 -11.60 0.09 23.09
C GLN A 271 -12.07 1.54 22.91
N GLY A 272 -11.50 2.47 23.69
CA GLY A 272 -11.81 3.90 23.57
C GLY A 272 -11.46 4.43 22.18
N SER A 273 -12.40 5.18 21.58
CA SER A 273 -12.35 5.56 20.16
C SER A 273 -11.10 6.36 19.78
N GLU A 274 -10.63 7.26 20.63
CA GLU A 274 -9.46 8.10 20.36
C GLU A 274 -8.17 7.30 20.34
N LEU A 275 -7.94 6.47 21.37
CA LEU A 275 -6.77 5.60 21.44
C LEU A 275 -6.76 4.61 20.28
N ALA A 276 -7.89 3.98 20.00
CA ALA A 276 -8.01 3.04 18.91
C ALA A 276 -7.75 3.69 17.53
N ALA A 277 -8.20 4.93 17.33
CA ALA A 277 -7.92 5.66 16.08
C ALA A 277 -6.40 5.91 15.89
N GLN A 278 -5.69 6.24 16.97
CA GLN A 278 -4.24 6.40 16.98
C GLN A 278 -3.53 5.07 16.68
N ASP A 279 -3.99 3.97 17.28
CA ASP A 279 -3.43 2.63 17.06
C ASP A 279 -3.63 2.17 15.61
N TRP A 280 -4.81 2.38 15.01
CA TRP A 280 -5.04 2.04 13.61
C TRP A 280 -4.20 2.89 12.64
N MET A 281 -3.98 4.15 12.97
CA MET A 281 -3.06 5.00 12.21
C MET A 281 -1.62 4.52 12.36
N ALA A 282 -1.20 4.18 13.57
CA ALA A 282 0.13 3.60 13.82
C ALA A 282 0.31 2.24 13.14
N CYS A 283 -0.76 1.44 13.06
CA CYS A 283 -0.79 0.18 12.30
C CYS A 283 -0.55 0.45 10.80
N ALA A 284 -1.31 1.36 10.20
CA ALA A 284 -1.16 1.73 8.79
C ALA A 284 0.27 2.22 8.47
N ASP A 285 0.84 3.04 9.34
CA ASP A 285 2.17 3.65 9.17
C ASP A 285 3.33 2.78 9.68
N GLN A 286 3.04 1.55 10.15
CA GLN A 286 4.04 0.63 10.74
C GLN A 286 4.82 1.25 11.91
N ARG A 287 4.13 1.93 12.81
CA ARG A 287 4.70 2.56 14.01
C ARG A 287 4.31 1.85 15.32
N LEU A 288 3.51 0.78 15.25
CA LEU A 288 3.23 -0.07 16.42
C LEU A 288 4.51 -0.74 16.94
N PRO A 289 4.55 -1.13 18.21
CA PRO A 289 5.72 -1.77 18.84
C PRO A 289 6.28 -2.94 18.05
N PHE A 290 5.43 -3.76 17.44
CA PHE A 290 5.86 -4.86 16.58
C PHE A 290 6.82 -4.39 15.46
N PHE A 291 6.57 -3.24 14.84
CA PHE A 291 7.37 -2.75 13.72
C PHE A 291 8.61 -1.96 14.15
N THR A 292 8.65 -1.49 15.39
CA THR A 292 9.71 -0.59 15.88
C THR A 292 10.71 -1.30 16.78
N GLN A 293 10.26 -2.18 17.67
CA GLN A 293 11.14 -2.85 18.63
C GLN A 293 12.07 -3.87 17.98
N ALA A 294 11.56 -4.71 17.07
CA ALA A 294 12.37 -5.71 16.40
C ALA A 294 13.30 -5.12 15.32
N ALA A 295 13.02 -3.91 14.84
CA ALA A 295 13.90 -3.23 13.88
C ALA A 295 15.31 -2.94 14.43
N ALA A 296 15.48 -2.93 15.74
CA ALA A 296 16.77 -2.73 16.39
C ALA A 296 17.62 -4.01 16.49
N LEU A 297 17.04 -5.19 16.19
CA LEU A 297 17.77 -6.45 16.24
C LEU A 297 18.72 -6.58 15.03
N PRO A 298 19.99 -6.96 15.25
CA PRO A 298 20.91 -7.20 14.13
C PRO A 298 20.46 -8.41 13.29
N ASP A 299 20.80 -8.39 12.02
CA ASP A 299 20.61 -9.48 11.06
C ASP A 299 19.16 -9.95 10.82
N VAL A 300 18.14 -9.33 11.43
CA VAL A 300 16.74 -9.63 11.13
C VAL A 300 16.13 -8.64 10.17
N ALA A 301 15.31 -9.14 9.28
CA ALA A 301 14.60 -8.42 8.26
C ALA A 301 13.09 -8.47 8.51
N LEU A 302 12.34 -7.46 8.09
CA LEU A 302 10.89 -7.53 8.07
C LEU A 302 10.41 -8.16 6.77
N TRP A 303 9.68 -9.25 6.90
CA TRP A 303 9.06 -9.97 5.79
C TRP A 303 7.57 -9.70 5.73
N ARG A 304 7.07 -9.52 4.50
CA ARG A 304 5.67 -9.33 4.19
C ARG A 304 5.15 -10.55 3.43
N LEU A 305 4.28 -11.34 4.08
CA LEU A 305 3.66 -12.51 3.50
C LEU A 305 2.23 -12.16 3.10
N SER A 306 1.94 -12.24 1.81
CA SER A 306 0.60 -12.06 1.26
C SER A 306 0.04 -13.43 0.91
N VAL A 307 -1.02 -13.85 1.59
CA VAL A 307 -1.62 -15.18 1.47
C VAL A 307 -3.13 -15.05 1.25
N PRO A 308 -3.83 -16.12 0.82
CA PRO A 308 -5.29 -16.13 0.84
C PRO A 308 -5.84 -15.82 2.23
N GLN A 309 -6.92 -15.07 2.31
CA GLN A 309 -7.58 -14.72 3.59
C GLN A 309 -7.94 -15.97 4.41
N THR A 310 -8.25 -17.07 3.74
CA THR A 310 -8.62 -18.36 4.33
C THR A 310 -7.44 -19.24 4.74
N ALA A 311 -6.20 -18.77 4.54
CA ALA A 311 -5.02 -19.55 4.91
C ALA A 311 -4.93 -19.79 6.43
N PRO A 312 -4.63 -21.03 6.87
CA PRO A 312 -4.44 -21.34 8.29
C PRO A 312 -3.17 -20.67 8.84
N ALA A 313 -2.87 -20.86 10.11
CA ALA A 313 -1.56 -20.51 10.67
C ALA A 313 -0.44 -21.13 9.82
N LEU A 314 0.57 -20.32 9.50
CA LEU A 314 1.70 -20.78 8.66
C LEU A 314 2.73 -21.51 9.50
N ASN A 315 3.32 -22.55 8.92
CA ASN A 315 4.47 -23.20 9.53
C ASN A 315 5.73 -22.37 9.25
N LEU A 316 6.02 -21.43 10.15
CA LEU A 316 7.16 -20.53 10.05
C LEU A 316 8.42 -21.16 10.66
N PRO A 317 9.64 -20.76 10.21
CA PRO A 317 10.89 -21.14 10.87
C PRO A 317 10.89 -20.76 12.35
N ALA A 318 11.54 -21.57 13.19
CA ALA A 318 11.65 -21.30 14.64
C ALA A 318 12.40 -19.99 14.96
N THR A 319 13.19 -19.48 14.02
CA THR A 319 13.93 -18.21 14.09
C THR A 319 13.07 -17.00 13.74
N ALA A 320 11.88 -17.22 13.18
CA ALA A 320 10.94 -16.15 12.89
C ALA A 320 10.15 -15.73 14.13
N SER A 321 9.86 -14.45 14.23
CA SER A 321 8.95 -13.94 15.28
C SER A 321 7.53 -14.52 15.14
N ALA A 322 6.73 -14.41 16.21
CA ALA A 322 5.29 -14.51 16.08
C ALA A 322 4.81 -13.49 15.02
N PRO A 323 3.83 -13.85 14.16
CA PRO A 323 3.37 -12.95 13.11
C PRO A 323 2.51 -11.81 13.66
N PHE A 324 2.55 -10.68 12.98
CA PHE A 324 1.53 -9.64 13.05
C PHE A 324 0.60 -9.82 11.84
N ILE A 325 -0.69 -10.03 12.08
CA ILE A 325 -1.63 -10.44 11.04
C ILE A 325 -2.66 -9.36 10.79
N GLU A 326 -2.80 -8.93 9.55
CA GLU A 326 -3.76 -7.95 9.07
C GLU A 326 -4.66 -8.51 7.94
N TRP A 327 -5.52 -7.65 7.40
CA TRP A 327 -6.36 -7.92 6.23
C TRP A 327 -7.18 -9.20 6.40
N HIS A 328 -7.76 -9.40 7.59
CA HIS A 328 -8.57 -10.55 7.95
C HIS A 328 -7.84 -11.90 7.75
N GLY A 329 -6.52 -11.91 7.96
CA GLY A 329 -5.68 -13.10 7.79
C GLY A 329 -4.83 -13.12 6.51
N ALA A 330 -5.06 -12.20 5.55
CA ALA A 330 -4.39 -12.24 4.26
C ALA A 330 -3.00 -11.59 4.23
N LEU A 331 -2.68 -10.72 5.17
CA LEU A 331 -1.36 -10.10 5.29
C LEU A 331 -0.73 -10.50 6.62
N ARG A 332 0.49 -11.01 6.55
CA ARG A 332 1.25 -11.43 7.72
C ARG A 332 2.65 -10.84 7.67
N TRP A 333 3.02 -10.17 8.74
CA TRP A 333 4.35 -9.60 8.94
C TRP A 333 5.12 -10.48 9.91
N VAL A 334 6.37 -10.78 9.59
CA VAL A 334 7.28 -11.52 10.47
C VAL A 334 8.67 -10.91 10.43
N TRP A 335 9.34 -10.88 11.56
CA TRP A 335 10.74 -10.60 11.65
C TRP A 335 11.50 -11.92 11.58
N ALA A 336 12.44 -12.04 10.65
CA ALA A 336 13.25 -13.25 10.49
C ALA A 336 14.59 -12.92 9.82
N PRO A 337 15.63 -13.73 10.06
CA PRO A 337 16.92 -13.61 9.36
C PRO A 337 16.77 -13.75 7.84
N LEU A 338 17.68 -13.14 7.07
CA LEU A 338 17.70 -13.31 5.60
C LEU A 338 17.97 -14.76 5.17
N SER A 339 18.63 -15.57 6.02
CA SER A 339 18.82 -17.01 5.80
C SER A 339 17.51 -17.79 5.67
N ASP A 340 16.41 -17.28 6.23
CA ASP A 340 15.10 -17.93 6.22
C ASP A 340 14.27 -17.62 4.96
N ALA A 341 14.82 -16.85 4.02
CA ALA A 341 14.13 -16.41 2.82
C ALA A 341 13.42 -17.54 2.06
N GLU A 342 14.12 -18.66 1.85
CA GLU A 342 13.54 -19.82 1.14
C GLU A 342 12.43 -20.48 1.94
N ALA A 343 12.62 -20.66 3.25
CA ALA A 343 11.63 -21.27 4.15
C ALA A 343 10.35 -20.40 4.24
N LEU A 344 10.47 -19.08 4.34
CA LEU A 344 9.35 -18.14 4.37
C LEU A 344 8.59 -18.14 3.03
N ARG A 345 9.30 -18.14 1.90
CA ARG A 345 8.68 -18.23 0.57
C ARG A 345 7.96 -19.55 0.37
N LYS A 346 8.55 -20.63 0.82
CA LYS A 346 7.94 -21.98 0.80
C LYS A 346 6.69 -22.02 1.66
N ALA A 347 6.72 -21.51 2.90
CA ALA A 347 5.55 -21.45 3.78
C ALA A 347 4.40 -20.66 3.17
N ALA A 348 4.68 -19.51 2.54
CA ALA A 348 3.67 -18.73 1.86
C ALA A 348 3.13 -19.43 0.60
N SER A 349 4.00 -20.00 -0.24
CA SER A 349 3.61 -20.67 -1.49
C SER A 349 2.78 -21.93 -1.27
N GLN A 350 2.99 -22.66 -0.20
CA GLN A 350 2.21 -23.85 0.16
C GLN A 350 0.71 -23.54 0.36
N VAL A 351 0.38 -22.29 0.70
CA VAL A 351 -1.00 -21.83 0.83
C VAL A 351 -1.43 -20.92 -0.35
N GLY A 352 -0.66 -20.88 -1.43
CA GLY A 352 -0.96 -20.05 -2.62
C GLY A 352 -0.61 -18.58 -2.47
N GLY A 353 0.30 -18.24 -1.55
CA GLY A 353 0.76 -16.89 -1.28
C GLY A 353 2.20 -16.61 -1.73
N GLN A 354 2.71 -15.46 -1.32
CA GLN A 354 4.05 -14.97 -1.61
C GLN A 354 4.66 -14.31 -0.38
N ALA A 355 6.01 -14.36 -0.26
CA ALA A 355 6.76 -13.67 0.79
C ALA A 355 7.75 -12.69 0.14
N THR A 356 7.69 -11.43 0.55
CA THR A 356 8.60 -10.37 0.10
C THR A 356 9.43 -9.83 1.25
N LEU A 357 10.68 -9.51 0.97
CA LEU A 357 11.57 -8.84 1.90
C LEU A 357 11.20 -7.35 1.95
N PHE A 358 10.49 -6.94 3.00
CA PHE A 358 9.94 -5.58 3.07
C PHE A 358 10.94 -4.55 3.60
N LYS A 359 11.64 -4.87 4.71
CA LYS A 359 12.73 -4.02 5.23
C LYS A 359 13.97 -4.89 5.44
N ARG A 360 15.09 -4.45 4.89
CA ARG A 360 16.38 -5.09 5.12
C ARG A 360 16.85 -4.83 6.55
N PRO A 361 17.76 -5.67 7.11
CA PRO A 361 18.38 -5.38 8.39
C PRO A 361 19.08 -4.01 8.36
N GLN A 362 18.99 -3.27 9.45
CA GLN A 362 19.68 -1.97 9.58
C GLN A 362 21.21 -2.12 9.67
N GLN A 363 21.67 -3.22 10.26
CA GLN A 363 23.08 -3.58 10.36
C GLN A 363 23.23 -4.98 9.76
N ALA A 364 23.84 -5.05 8.58
CA ALA A 364 24.24 -6.32 8.01
C ALA A 364 25.62 -6.69 8.55
N SER A 365 25.78 -7.90 9.12
CA SER A 365 27.10 -8.39 9.47
C SER A 365 27.95 -8.59 8.19
N ALA A 366 29.26 -8.39 8.29
CA ALA A 366 30.19 -8.54 7.16
C ALA A 366 30.20 -9.97 6.55
N ALA A 367 29.52 -10.92 7.17
CA ALA A 367 29.40 -12.33 6.76
C ALA A 367 28.14 -12.61 5.93
N MET A 368 27.35 -11.60 5.51
CA MET A 368 26.11 -11.83 4.77
C MET A 368 26.39 -12.37 3.36
N PRO A 369 25.94 -13.60 3.05
CA PRO A 369 26.05 -14.13 1.70
C PRO A 369 24.93 -13.55 0.83
N VAL A 370 25.24 -13.46 -0.46
CA VAL A 370 24.30 -13.40 -1.59
C VAL A 370 23.06 -12.51 -1.39
N SER A 371 22.94 -11.52 -2.22
CA SER A 371 21.78 -10.63 -2.37
C SER A 371 20.46 -11.44 -2.43
N VAL A 372 19.76 -11.52 -1.29
CA VAL A 372 18.40 -12.08 -1.28
C VAL A 372 17.48 -11.12 -2.05
N PRO A 373 16.82 -11.59 -3.14
CA PRO A 373 15.87 -10.75 -3.88
C PRO A 373 14.75 -10.27 -2.98
N VAL A 374 14.32 -9.03 -3.19
CA VAL A 374 13.19 -8.44 -2.41
C VAL A 374 11.91 -9.18 -2.71
N PHE A 375 11.60 -9.35 -3.99
CA PHE A 375 10.37 -10.00 -4.43
C PHE A 375 10.56 -11.50 -4.64
N THR A 376 9.47 -12.26 -4.49
CA THR A 376 9.45 -13.66 -4.88
C THR A 376 9.78 -13.78 -6.38
N PRO A 377 10.72 -14.67 -6.78
CA PRO A 377 11.01 -14.88 -8.20
C PRO A 377 9.76 -15.23 -8.99
N LEU A 378 9.63 -14.60 -10.15
CA LEU A 378 8.51 -14.80 -11.05
C LEU A 378 8.61 -16.14 -11.79
N ASP A 379 7.49 -16.78 -12.06
CA ASP A 379 7.45 -17.87 -13.01
C ASP A 379 7.67 -17.37 -14.45
N LYS A 380 7.90 -18.30 -15.38
CA LYS A 380 8.20 -17.97 -16.79
C LYS A 380 7.07 -17.20 -17.49
N VAL A 381 5.81 -17.45 -17.11
CA VAL A 381 4.64 -16.78 -17.73
C VAL A 381 4.55 -15.35 -17.21
N GLN A 382 4.65 -15.16 -15.90
CA GLN A 382 4.66 -13.86 -15.25
C GLN A 382 5.83 -13.00 -15.77
N GLN A 383 7.03 -13.58 -15.88
CA GLN A 383 8.20 -12.89 -16.39
C GLN A 383 7.98 -12.40 -17.84
N ARG A 384 7.45 -13.26 -18.72
CA ARG A 384 7.13 -12.87 -20.09
C ARG A 384 6.12 -11.74 -20.17
N ILE A 385 5.06 -11.80 -19.36
CA ILE A 385 4.04 -10.74 -19.32
C ILE A 385 4.65 -9.43 -18.86
N GLN A 386 5.43 -9.43 -17.79
CA GLN A 386 6.08 -8.22 -17.28
C GLN A 386 7.07 -7.63 -18.30
N GLN A 387 7.86 -8.46 -18.94
CA GLN A 387 8.79 -8.02 -20.01
C GLN A 387 8.04 -7.39 -21.18
N ALA A 388 6.92 -7.98 -21.62
CA ALA A 388 6.09 -7.42 -22.68
C ALA A 388 5.51 -6.05 -22.29
N LEU A 389 5.03 -5.91 -21.05
CA LEU A 389 4.56 -4.62 -20.55
C LEU A 389 5.70 -3.58 -20.49
N LYS A 390 6.87 -3.96 -20.01
CA LYS A 390 8.04 -3.07 -20.00
C LYS A 390 8.40 -2.62 -21.41
N GLN A 391 8.47 -3.54 -22.35
CA GLN A 391 8.78 -3.26 -23.76
C GLN A 391 7.74 -2.32 -24.40
N GLU A 392 6.47 -2.46 -24.04
CA GLU A 392 5.41 -1.59 -24.55
C GLU A 392 5.49 -0.17 -23.98
N PHE A 393 5.65 -0.04 -22.66
CA PHE A 393 5.61 1.26 -22.00
C PHE A 393 6.96 1.96 -21.91
N ASP A 394 8.05 1.22 -21.85
CA ASP A 394 9.40 1.76 -21.70
C ASP A 394 10.44 0.94 -22.50
N PRO A 395 10.36 0.96 -23.85
CA PRO A 395 11.21 0.15 -24.72
C PRO A 395 12.70 0.48 -24.60
N ALA A 396 13.04 1.69 -24.19
CA ALA A 396 14.43 2.13 -24.00
C ALA A 396 14.99 1.80 -22.60
N GLY A 397 14.17 1.24 -21.69
CA GLY A 397 14.58 0.90 -20.33
C GLY A 397 14.96 2.11 -19.48
N LEU A 398 14.29 3.25 -19.70
CA LEU A 398 14.63 4.50 -19.04
C LEU A 398 14.23 4.54 -17.57
N PHE A 399 13.13 3.89 -17.17
CA PHE A 399 12.52 4.07 -15.86
C PHE A 399 12.82 2.93 -14.90
N GLY A 400 13.39 3.26 -13.74
CA GLY A 400 13.58 2.37 -12.60
C GLY A 400 14.19 1.00 -12.97
N PRO A 401 15.36 0.97 -13.63
CA PRO A 401 15.97 -0.27 -14.05
C PRO A 401 16.19 -1.18 -12.84
N ARG A 402 15.87 -2.45 -13.01
CA ARG A 402 16.01 -3.51 -11.98
C ARG A 402 15.27 -3.24 -10.67
N ARG A 403 14.31 -2.29 -10.61
CA ARG A 403 13.60 -1.93 -9.40
C ARG A 403 12.69 -3.04 -8.86
N LEU A 404 12.05 -3.81 -9.75
CA LEU A 404 11.15 -4.91 -9.40
C LEU A 404 11.82 -6.29 -9.51
N ASN A 405 12.71 -6.47 -10.44
CA ASN A 405 13.50 -7.69 -10.63
C ASN A 405 14.68 -7.43 -11.58
N ALA A 406 15.61 -8.37 -11.65
CA ALA A 406 16.84 -8.23 -12.43
C ALA A 406 16.62 -8.09 -13.95
N HIS A 407 15.42 -8.41 -14.44
CA HIS A 407 15.08 -8.40 -15.88
C HIS A 407 14.23 -7.19 -16.29
N PHE A 408 14.00 -6.26 -15.38
CA PHE A 408 13.13 -5.11 -15.59
C PHE A 408 13.90 -3.82 -15.77
#